data_ebab56802aa1a2355bf0ec3eea60dce9
#
_entry.id   ebab56802aa1a2355bf0ec3eea60dce9
#
_cell.length_a   1.000
_cell.length_b   1.000
_cell.length_c   1.000
_cell.angle_alpha   90.00
_cell.angle_beta   90.00
_cell.angle_gamma   90.00
#
_symmetry.space_group_name_H-M   'P 1'
#
loop_
_entity.id
_entity.type
_entity.pdbx_description
1 polymer ?
#
loop_
_entity_poly.entity_id
_entity_poly.type
_entity_poly.pdbx_seq_one_letter_code
_entity_poly.pdbx_strand_id
1 'polypeptide(L)'
;FHHFMELAKRVGPARLDGKPVGALDKLHYALGDLCIYGPLRNTLGFSRVRVAYTAGEAIGPDLFTFYRSIGINLKQLYGSTETAVFVCLQPDNEVKADTVGVPISGVEIKVADNGEILVKSPGLLKEYYKNPAATAEVLTADGWYHTGDAGFLDATGHLKIIDRAKDVGRLVGGASDGAMFAPKYVENKLKFFPFIKEAVAFGDQREKVCAFVNIDFEAVGNWAERRNLPYAGYTDLASKAEVLELVRECVEKVNADLSADAMLAGSQISRFLVLHKE
;
A
#
# COMPACT_ATOMS: atom_id res chain seq x y z
N PHE A 1 7.97 -21.41 -16.26
CA PHE A 1 7.45 -20.72 -15.07
C PHE A 1 7.14 -19.26 -15.37
N HIS A 2 8.13 -18.42 -15.77
CA HIS A 2 7.96 -16.97 -15.96
C HIS A 2 6.81 -16.62 -16.93
N HIS A 3 6.72 -17.29 -18.09
CA HIS A 3 5.64 -17.06 -19.03
C HIS A 3 4.25 -17.22 -18.41
N PHE A 4 4.04 -18.27 -17.63
CA PHE A 4 2.77 -18.49 -16.94
C PHE A 4 2.51 -17.45 -15.84
N MET A 5 3.54 -16.99 -15.13
CA MET A 5 3.35 -15.94 -14.11
C MET A 5 2.97 -14.59 -14.74
N GLU A 6 3.55 -14.21 -15.87
CA GLU A 6 3.13 -13.01 -16.61
C GLU A 6 1.69 -13.12 -17.14
N LEU A 7 1.32 -14.30 -17.67
CA LEU A 7 -0.06 -14.57 -18.05
C LEU A 7 -1.00 -14.45 -16.83
N ALA A 8 -0.60 -15.01 -15.68
CA ALA A 8 -1.36 -14.96 -14.46
C ALA A 8 -1.66 -13.54 -13.99
N LYS A 9 -0.65 -12.65 -14.01
CA LYS A 9 -0.82 -11.24 -13.63
C LYS A 9 -1.90 -10.52 -14.45
N ARG A 10 -1.99 -10.85 -15.72
CA ARG A 10 -2.99 -10.26 -16.62
C ARG A 10 -4.37 -10.90 -16.49
N VAL A 11 -4.42 -12.21 -16.38
CA VAL A 11 -5.67 -13.00 -16.49
C VAL A 11 -6.32 -13.25 -15.13
N GLY A 12 -5.53 -13.52 -14.08
CA GLY A 12 -6.04 -13.89 -12.76
C GLY A 12 -6.95 -12.82 -12.15
N PRO A 13 -6.47 -11.57 -11.98
CA PRO A 13 -7.31 -10.48 -11.48
C PRO A 13 -8.55 -10.23 -12.35
N ALA A 14 -8.39 -10.22 -13.68
CA ALA A 14 -9.51 -10.02 -14.60
C ALA A 14 -10.61 -11.08 -14.42
N ARG A 15 -10.24 -12.35 -14.22
CA ARG A 15 -11.19 -13.43 -13.94
C ARG A 15 -11.90 -13.26 -12.60
N LEU A 16 -11.17 -12.87 -11.57
CA LEU A 16 -11.74 -12.65 -10.23
C LEU A 16 -12.71 -11.47 -10.21
N ASP A 17 -12.45 -10.46 -11.05
CA ASP A 17 -13.29 -9.27 -11.18
C ASP A 17 -14.38 -9.41 -12.27
N GLY A 18 -14.64 -10.62 -12.76
CA GLY A 18 -15.69 -10.86 -13.74
C GLY A 18 -15.47 -10.20 -15.11
N LYS A 19 -14.25 -9.71 -15.39
CA LYS A 19 -13.91 -9.05 -16.65
C LYS A 19 -13.77 -10.05 -17.79
N PRO A 20 -14.07 -9.66 -19.04
CA PRO A 20 -13.94 -10.56 -20.20
C PRO A 20 -12.48 -10.95 -20.43
N VAL A 21 -12.24 -12.25 -20.60
CA VAL A 21 -10.95 -12.83 -20.92
C VAL A 21 -11.08 -13.69 -22.18
N GLY A 22 -10.12 -13.59 -23.10
CA GLY A 22 -10.10 -14.36 -24.33
C GLY A 22 -10.07 -15.88 -24.12
N ALA A 23 -10.60 -16.65 -25.07
CA ALA A 23 -10.69 -18.10 -24.95
C ALA A 23 -9.33 -18.78 -24.84
N LEU A 24 -8.33 -18.33 -25.62
CA LEU A 24 -6.95 -18.82 -25.55
C LEU A 24 -6.30 -18.52 -24.20
N ASP A 25 -6.48 -17.32 -23.67
CA ASP A 25 -5.97 -16.93 -22.36
C ASP A 25 -6.60 -17.76 -21.24
N LYS A 26 -7.90 -18.06 -21.33
CA LYS A 26 -8.58 -18.96 -20.39
C LYS A 26 -7.99 -20.37 -20.42
N LEU A 27 -7.71 -20.91 -21.62
CA LEU A 27 -7.09 -22.23 -21.77
C LEU A 27 -5.68 -22.26 -21.21
N HIS A 28 -4.85 -21.27 -21.55
CA HIS A 28 -3.48 -21.16 -21.02
C HIS A 28 -3.47 -20.97 -19.51
N TYR A 29 -4.40 -20.17 -18.97
CA TYR A 29 -4.54 -20.00 -17.52
C TYR A 29 -4.95 -21.32 -16.84
N ALA A 30 -5.86 -22.09 -17.41
CA ALA A 30 -6.26 -23.40 -16.89
C ALA A 30 -5.09 -24.40 -16.88
N LEU A 31 -4.23 -24.39 -17.92
CA LEU A 31 -3.01 -25.19 -17.94
C LEU A 31 -2.02 -24.70 -16.87
N GLY A 32 -1.85 -23.40 -16.71
CA GLY A 32 -1.05 -22.79 -15.63
C GLY A 32 -1.60 -23.15 -14.24
N ASP A 33 -2.93 -23.23 -14.10
CA ASP A 33 -3.58 -23.61 -12.84
C ASP A 33 -3.24 -25.07 -12.47
N LEU A 34 -3.30 -25.98 -13.43
CA LEU A 34 -2.95 -27.37 -13.23
C LEU A 34 -1.47 -27.55 -12.84
N CYS A 35 -0.56 -26.87 -13.51
CA CYS A 35 0.88 -27.12 -13.40
C CYS A 35 1.60 -26.25 -12.37
N ILE A 36 1.08 -25.04 -12.08
CA ILE A 36 1.80 -24.02 -11.31
C ILE A 36 0.92 -23.40 -10.21
N TYR A 37 -0.21 -22.76 -10.55
CA TYR A 37 -0.98 -21.99 -9.58
C TYR A 37 -1.67 -22.86 -8.54
N GLY A 38 -2.24 -23.99 -8.95
CA GLY A 38 -2.84 -25.00 -8.05
C GLY A 38 -1.83 -25.55 -7.06
N PRO A 39 -0.68 -26.11 -7.48
CA PRO A 39 0.41 -26.48 -6.60
C PRO A 39 0.88 -25.37 -5.66
N LEU A 40 1.05 -24.13 -6.15
CA LEU A 40 1.41 -22.99 -5.30
C LEU A 40 0.35 -22.72 -4.23
N ARG A 41 -0.93 -22.65 -4.60
CA ARG A 41 -2.01 -22.48 -3.61
C ARG A 41 -2.04 -23.60 -2.59
N ASN A 42 -1.75 -24.83 -3.02
CA ASN A 42 -1.70 -25.97 -2.10
C ASN A 42 -0.56 -25.83 -1.09
N THR A 43 0.63 -25.48 -1.56
CA THR A 43 1.82 -25.25 -0.70
C THR A 43 1.59 -24.13 0.29
N LEU A 44 0.92 -23.04 -0.16
CA LEU A 44 0.58 -21.88 0.67
C LEU A 44 -0.65 -22.11 1.58
N GLY A 45 -1.35 -23.25 1.48
CA GLY A 45 -2.54 -23.55 2.26
C GLY A 45 -3.83 -22.89 1.76
N PHE A 46 -3.84 -22.31 0.55
CA PHE A 46 -4.97 -21.56 0.01
C PHE A 46 -5.90 -22.35 -0.94
N SER A 47 -5.68 -23.67 -1.13
CA SER A 47 -6.45 -24.46 -2.10
C SER A 47 -7.98 -24.44 -1.90
N ARG A 48 -8.44 -24.27 -0.66
CA ARG A 48 -9.88 -24.28 -0.29
C ARG A 48 -10.41 -22.91 0.08
N VAL A 49 -9.59 -21.86 0.01
CA VAL A 49 -9.99 -20.50 0.34
C VAL A 49 -10.85 -19.93 -0.79
N ARG A 50 -12.05 -19.46 -0.46
CA ARG A 50 -12.96 -18.81 -1.41
C ARG A 50 -12.74 -17.29 -1.50
N VAL A 51 -12.46 -16.68 -0.35
CA VAL A 51 -12.15 -15.27 -0.21
C VAL A 51 -11.12 -15.10 0.89
N ALA A 52 -10.18 -14.20 0.72
CA ALA A 52 -9.20 -13.82 1.71
C ALA A 52 -9.23 -12.29 1.90
N TYR A 53 -9.00 -11.86 3.12
CA TYR A 53 -8.95 -10.44 3.46
C TYR A 53 -7.59 -10.11 4.09
N THR A 54 -7.06 -8.95 3.74
CA THR A 54 -5.89 -8.36 4.38
C THR A 54 -6.27 -7.01 4.99
N ALA A 55 -5.76 -6.74 6.17
CA ALA A 55 -6.04 -5.53 6.93
C ALA A 55 -4.90 -5.20 7.89
N GLY A 56 -4.98 -4.04 8.51
CA GLY A 56 -4.05 -3.56 9.53
C GLY A 56 -2.88 -2.79 8.96
N GLU A 57 -2.28 -3.24 7.88
CA GLU A 57 -1.18 -2.55 7.19
C GLU A 57 -1.25 -2.80 5.67
N ALA A 58 -0.64 -1.92 4.90
CA ALA A 58 -0.60 -2.07 3.44
C ALA A 58 0.28 -3.26 3.03
N ILE A 59 -0.32 -4.20 2.30
CA ILE A 59 0.36 -5.41 1.82
C ILE A 59 1.31 -5.14 0.64
N GLY A 60 1.12 -4.02 -0.04
CA GLY A 60 1.82 -3.68 -1.28
C GLY A 60 1.17 -4.24 -2.55
N PRO A 61 1.26 -3.47 -3.64
CA PRO A 61 0.57 -3.81 -4.88
C PRO A 61 1.09 -5.09 -5.55
N ASP A 62 2.39 -5.36 -5.47
CA ASP A 62 2.99 -6.53 -6.09
C ASP A 62 2.56 -7.83 -5.41
N LEU A 63 2.62 -7.88 -4.07
CA LEU A 63 2.19 -9.04 -3.31
C LEU A 63 0.68 -9.25 -3.40
N PHE A 64 -0.09 -8.17 -3.36
CA PHE A 64 -1.53 -8.20 -3.56
C PHE A 64 -1.89 -8.76 -4.95
N THR A 65 -1.22 -8.26 -6.00
CA THR A 65 -1.40 -8.74 -7.37
C THR A 65 -0.95 -10.18 -7.53
N PHE A 66 0.15 -10.59 -6.91
CA PHE A 66 0.62 -11.98 -6.94
C PHE A 66 -0.46 -12.95 -6.46
N TYR A 67 -1.05 -12.74 -5.28
CA TYR A 67 -2.09 -13.62 -4.77
C TYR A 67 -3.32 -13.66 -5.69
N ARG A 68 -3.76 -12.53 -6.19
CA ARG A 68 -4.87 -12.47 -7.13
C ARG A 68 -4.54 -13.13 -8.47
N SER A 69 -3.29 -13.02 -8.92
CA SER A 69 -2.82 -13.66 -10.16
C SER A 69 -2.95 -15.17 -10.13
N ILE A 70 -2.61 -15.78 -9.01
CA ILE A 70 -2.75 -17.24 -8.84
C ILE A 70 -4.17 -17.68 -8.45
N GLY A 71 -5.16 -16.78 -8.53
CA GLY A 71 -6.58 -17.09 -8.36
C GLY A 71 -7.11 -17.05 -6.93
N ILE A 72 -6.40 -16.41 -6.00
CA ILE A 72 -6.89 -16.16 -4.64
C ILE A 72 -7.70 -14.85 -4.67
N ASN A 73 -8.98 -14.91 -4.32
CA ASN A 73 -9.84 -13.72 -4.21
C ASN A 73 -9.45 -12.93 -2.95
N LEU A 74 -8.29 -12.26 -3.04
CA LEU A 74 -7.78 -11.40 -1.98
C LEU A 74 -8.40 -10.02 -2.12
N LYS A 75 -8.89 -9.49 -1.00
CA LYS A 75 -9.47 -8.16 -0.85
C LYS A 75 -8.83 -7.43 0.31
N GLN A 76 -8.89 -6.12 0.31
CA GLN A 76 -8.52 -5.29 1.45
C GLN A 76 -9.76 -4.87 2.22
N LEU A 77 -9.61 -4.69 3.52
CA LEU A 77 -10.59 -4.08 4.40
C LEU A 77 -9.91 -3.08 5.34
N TYR A 78 -10.71 -2.16 5.85
CA TYR A 78 -10.28 -1.19 6.85
C TYR A 78 -11.25 -1.17 8.02
N GLY A 79 -10.68 -1.03 9.21
CA GLY A 79 -11.38 -0.84 10.46
C GLY A 79 -10.46 -1.05 11.66
N SER A 80 -11.03 -0.89 12.84
CA SER A 80 -10.33 -1.04 14.11
C SER A 80 -11.20 -1.83 15.09
N THR A 81 -10.66 -2.15 16.26
CA THR A 81 -11.43 -2.78 17.34
C THR A 81 -12.64 -1.93 17.75
N GLU A 82 -12.47 -0.61 17.78
CA GLU A 82 -13.49 0.38 18.13
C GLU A 82 -14.66 0.43 17.13
N THR A 83 -14.44 -0.04 15.91
CA THR A 83 -15.45 -0.07 14.84
C THR A 83 -15.97 -1.48 14.56
N ALA A 84 -15.75 -2.44 15.47
CA ALA A 84 -16.03 -3.86 15.28
C ALA A 84 -15.41 -4.42 13.99
N VAL A 85 -14.19 -3.95 13.63
CA VAL A 85 -13.35 -4.34 12.49
C VAL A 85 -13.80 -3.77 11.14
N PHE A 86 -15.10 -3.63 10.88
CA PHE A 86 -15.61 -3.38 9.53
C PHE A 86 -16.05 -1.92 9.34
N VAL A 87 -15.24 -1.13 8.68
CA VAL A 87 -15.57 0.22 8.19
C VAL A 87 -15.69 0.22 6.68
N CYS A 88 -14.63 -0.20 5.98
CA CYS A 88 -14.62 -0.34 4.54
C CYS A 88 -14.27 -1.75 4.11
N LEU A 89 -14.81 -2.15 2.95
CA LEU A 89 -14.55 -3.44 2.34
C LEU A 89 -14.53 -3.29 0.82
N GLN A 90 -13.61 -3.97 0.16
CA GLN A 90 -13.60 -4.01 -1.29
C GLN A 90 -14.72 -4.89 -1.82
N PRO A 91 -15.66 -4.35 -2.65
CA PRO A 91 -16.72 -5.14 -3.25
C PRO A 91 -16.18 -6.13 -4.30
N ASP A 92 -17.01 -7.09 -4.69
CA ASP A 92 -16.70 -7.94 -5.84
C ASP A 92 -16.63 -7.10 -7.11
N ASN A 93 -15.71 -7.45 -7.99
CA ASN A 93 -15.48 -6.81 -9.30
C ASN A 93 -14.91 -5.38 -9.26
N GLU A 94 -14.67 -4.80 -8.07
CA GLU A 94 -14.14 -3.45 -7.87
C GLU A 94 -12.92 -3.44 -6.96
N VAL A 95 -12.10 -4.48 -7.05
CA VAL A 95 -10.91 -4.63 -6.19
C VAL A 95 -9.74 -3.84 -6.77
N LYS A 96 -9.13 -2.97 -5.95
CA LYS A 96 -7.97 -2.13 -6.27
C LYS A 96 -6.84 -2.37 -5.27
N ALA A 97 -5.61 -2.42 -5.74
CA ALA A 97 -4.45 -2.73 -4.89
C ALA A 97 -4.10 -1.62 -3.88
N ASP A 98 -4.53 -0.38 -4.14
CA ASP A 98 -4.13 0.83 -3.40
C ASP A 98 -5.26 1.44 -2.55
N THR A 99 -6.41 0.75 -2.43
CA THR A 99 -7.56 1.19 -1.63
C THR A 99 -8.04 0.12 -0.68
N VAL A 100 -8.76 0.52 0.36
CA VAL A 100 -9.37 -0.42 1.31
C VAL A 100 -10.87 -0.65 1.05
N GLY A 101 -11.38 -0.18 -0.10
CA GLY A 101 -12.75 -0.38 -0.53
C GLY A 101 -13.68 0.77 -0.14
N VAL A 102 -14.97 0.49 -0.17
CA VAL A 102 -16.05 1.45 0.11
C VAL A 102 -16.65 1.20 1.50
N PRO A 103 -17.28 2.21 2.12
CA PRO A 103 -18.00 2.02 3.37
C PRO A 103 -19.04 0.89 3.26
N ILE A 104 -19.09 0.02 4.25
CA ILE A 104 -20.09 -1.03 4.29
C ILE A 104 -21.48 -0.45 4.66
N SER A 105 -22.52 -1.22 4.43
CA SER A 105 -23.90 -0.79 4.71
C SER A 105 -24.07 -0.34 6.16
N GLY A 106 -24.63 0.85 6.37
CA GLY A 106 -24.84 1.44 7.69
C GLY A 106 -23.62 2.16 8.29
N VAL A 107 -22.51 2.24 7.56
CA VAL A 107 -21.33 3.02 7.96
C VAL A 107 -21.26 4.30 7.13
N GLU A 108 -21.07 5.41 7.84
CA GLU A 108 -20.82 6.72 7.24
C GLU A 108 -19.36 7.12 7.49
N ILE A 109 -18.74 7.72 6.48
CA ILE A 109 -17.37 8.25 6.58
C ILE A 109 -17.38 9.71 6.16
N LYS A 110 -16.63 10.53 6.88
CA LYS A 110 -16.23 11.87 6.44
C LYS A 110 -14.75 12.08 6.69
N VAL A 111 -14.14 12.94 5.89
CA VAL A 111 -12.75 13.36 6.06
C VAL A 111 -12.78 14.78 6.61
N ALA A 112 -12.12 14.99 7.74
CA ALA A 112 -11.99 16.31 8.38
C ALA A 112 -10.97 17.18 7.62
N ASP A 113 -10.93 18.48 7.92
CA ASP A 113 -10.04 19.44 7.25
C ASP A 113 -8.54 19.12 7.42
N ASN A 114 -8.19 18.45 8.51
CA ASN A 114 -6.82 17.94 8.74
C ASN A 114 -6.51 16.63 8.02
N GLY A 115 -7.46 16.07 7.26
CA GLY A 115 -7.34 14.79 6.58
C GLY A 115 -7.72 13.58 7.42
N GLU A 116 -8.12 13.74 8.68
CA GLU A 116 -8.52 12.64 9.55
C GLU A 116 -9.83 12.01 9.09
N ILE A 117 -9.87 10.68 9.11
CA ILE A 117 -11.07 9.89 8.81
C ILE A 117 -11.93 9.81 10.07
N LEU A 118 -13.17 10.25 9.93
CA LEU A 118 -14.19 10.12 10.96
C LEU A 118 -15.23 9.10 10.53
N VAL A 119 -15.64 8.24 11.45
CA VAL A 119 -16.55 7.13 11.19
C VAL A 119 -17.78 7.24 12.07
N LYS A 120 -18.96 6.99 11.48
CA LYS A 120 -20.20 6.79 12.23
C LYS A 120 -20.79 5.45 11.83
N SER A 121 -21.06 4.59 12.82
CA SER A 121 -21.46 3.21 12.59
C SER A 121 -22.24 2.67 13.78
N PRO A 122 -23.21 1.77 13.56
CA PRO A 122 -23.87 1.06 14.66
C PRO A 122 -22.94 0.11 15.41
N GLY A 123 -21.76 -0.23 14.83
CA GLY A 123 -20.74 -1.09 15.43
C GLY A 123 -19.70 -0.34 16.27
N LEU A 124 -19.83 0.98 16.47
CA LEU A 124 -18.87 1.74 17.28
C LEU A 124 -18.88 1.28 18.75
N LEU A 125 -17.65 1.36 19.35
CA LEU A 125 -17.53 1.18 20.80
C LEU A 125 -18.47 2.13 21.54
N LYS A 126 -18.98 1.71 22.70
CA LYS A 126 -19.75 2.57 23.58
C LYS A 126 -18.85 3.43 24.44
N GLU A 127 -17.81 2.82 25.01
CA GLU A 127 -16.84 3.48 25.86
C GLU A 127 -15.59 2.60 26.06
N TYR A 128 -14.48 3.20 26.41
CA TYR A 128 -13.34 2.48 26.96
C TYR A 128 -13.57 2.19 28.44
N TYR A 129 -13.37 0.93 28.81
CA TYR A 129 -13.63 0.46 30.16
C TYR A 129 -12.88 1.28 31.21
N LYS A 130 -13.63 1.88 32.16
CA LYS A 130 -13.10 2.74 33.21
C LYS A 130 -12.20 3.90 32.76
N ASN A 131 -12.36 4.35 31.52
CA ASN A 131 -11.59 5.46 30.97
C ASN A 131 -12.47 6.44 30.19
N PRO A 132 -13.30 7.22 30.87
CA PRO A 132 -14.20 8.18 30.24
C PRO A 132 -13.45 9.31 29.52
N ALA A 133 -12.24 9.66 29.97
CA ALA A 133 -11.42 10.68 29.32
C ALA A 133 -11.01 10.24 27.91
N ALA A 134 -10.44 9.05 27.78
CA ALA A 134 -10.08 8.50 26.45
C ALA A 134 -11.31 8.30 25.55
N THR A 135 -12.47 7.97 26.11
CA THR A 135 -13.72 7.88 25.36
C THR A 135 -14.13 9.24 24.79
N ALA A 136 -14.06 10.29 25.60
CA ALA A 136 -14.40 11.65 25.17
C ALA A 136 -13.41 12.23 24.14
N GLU A 137 -12.17 11.76 24.11
CA GLU A 137 -11.18 12.15 23.09
C GLU A 137 -11.52 11.61 21.70
N VAL A 138 -12.14 10.43 21.62
CA VAL A 138 -12.36 9.75 20.34
C VAL A 138 -13.81 9.77 19.85
N LEU A 139 -14.79 10.02 20.74
CA LEU A 139 -16.21 10.08 20.39
C LEU A 139 -16.76 11.50 20.53
N THR A 140 -17.30 12.03 19.43
CA THR A 140 -18.01 13.31 19.46
C THR A 140 -19.43 13.15 20.01
N ALA A 141 -20.03 14.25 20.48
CA ALA A 141 -21.39 14.24 21.01
C ALA A 141 -22.45 13.87 19.98
N ASP A 142 -22.19 14.09 18.68
CA ASP A 142 -23.06 13.73 17.56
C ASP A 142 -22.74 12.34 16.96
N GLY A 143 -21.89 11.55 17.64
CA GLY A 143 -21.68 10.13 17.38
C GLY A 143 -20.64 9.82 16.29
N TRP A 144 -19.72 10.73 16.02
CA TRP A 144 -18.56 10.44 15.16
C TRP A 144 -17.38 9.93 15.99
N TYR A 145 -16.71 8.94 15.46
CA TYR A 145 -15.48 8.37 16.01
C TYR A 145 -14.27 8.90 15.26
N HIS A 146 -13.33 9.47 15.98
CA HIS A 146 -12.01 9.87 15.52
C HIS A 146 -11.11 8.65 15.40
N THR A 147 -10.80 8.24 14.17
CA THR A 147 -10.00 7.03 13.95
C THR A 147 -8.51 7.22 14.24
N GLY A 148 -8.05 8.47 14.21
CA GLY A 148 -6.63 8.81 14.24
C GLY A 148 -5.88 8.45 12.95
N ASP A 149 -6.58 7.98 11.92
CA ASP A 149 -6.02 7.69 10.61
C ASP A 149 -6.37 8.82 9.63
N ALA A 150 -5.44 9.13 8.73
CA ALA A 150 -5.66 10.07 7.64
C ALA A 150 -5.87 9.34 6.31
N GLY A 151 -6.72 9.93 5.48
CA GLY A 151 -7.03 9.37 4.17
C GLY A 151 -7.99 10.23 3.38
N PHE A 152 -8.41 9.74 2.23
CA PHE A 152 -9.39 10.40 1.37
C PHE A 152 -10.17 9.38 0.54
N LEU A 153 -11.32 9.80 0.05
CA LEU A 153 -12.14 9.02 -0.88
C LEU A 153 -11.71 9.35 -2.32
N ASP A 154 -11.44 8.31 -3.12
CA ASP A 154 -11.21 8.49 -4.54
C ASP A 154 -12.51 8.83 -5.30
N ALA A 155 -12.41 9.13 -6.58
CA ALA A 155 -13.55 9.48 -7.42
C ALA A 155 -14.62 8.37 -7.55
N THR A 156 -14.29 7.15 -7.17
CA THR A 156 -15.20 5.99 -7.17
C THR A 156 -15.77 5.67 -5.78
N GLY A 157 -15.44 6.48 -4.77
CA GLY A 157 -15.88 6.30 -3.38
C GLY A 157 -15.06 5.29 -2.58
N HIS A 158 -13.94 4.80 -3.12
CA HIS A 158 -13.02 3.95 -2.37
C HIS A 158 -12.15 4.79 -1.43
N LEU A 159 -12.00 4.31 -0.21
CA LEU A 159 -11.14 4.94 0.79
C LEU A 159 -9.67 4.56 0.55
N LYS A 160 -8.79 5.56 0.52
CA LYS A 160 -7.34 5.42 0.62
C LYS A 160 -6.87 5.86 1.99
N ILE A 161 -6.18 5.00 2.68
CA ILE A 161 -5.47 5.34 3.93
C ILE A 161 -4.06 5.77 3.56
N ILE A 162 -3.60 6.89 4.11
CA ILE A 162 -2.28 7.44 3.77
C ILE A 162 -1.30 7.42 4.95
N ASP A 163 -1.78 7.70 6.18
CA ASP A 163 -0.94 7.73 7.37
C ASP A 163 -1.79 7.79 8.64
N ARG A 164 -1.15 7.94 9.81
CA ARG A 164 -1.82 8.44 11.01
C ARG A 164 -2.05 9.95 10.90
N ALA A 165 -3.21 10.42 11.32
CA ALA A 165 -3.59 11.83 11.18
C ALA A 165 -2.61 12.79 11.87
N LYS A 166 -2.03 12.38 13.01
CA LYS A 166 -1.00 13.14 13.75
C LYS A 166 0.35 13.22 13.04
N ASP A 167 0.63 12.29 12.12
CA ASP A 167 1.92 12.17 11.42
C ASP A 167 1.86 12.82 10.03
N VAL A 168 0.65 13.18 9.55
CA VAL A 168 0.48 13.94 8.31
C VAL A 168 0.87 15.38 8.53
N GLY A 169 1.89 15.81 7.80
CA GLY A 169 2.38 17.18 7.78
C GLY A 169 1.95 17.96 6.54
N ARG A 170 2.52 19.14 6.39
CA ARG A 170 2.36 20.00 5.21
C ARG A 170 3.69 20.55 4.77
N LEU A 171 3.87 20.66 3.46
CA LEU A 171 5.00 21.36 2.87
C LEU A 171 4.80 22.87 3.01
N VAL A 172 5.89 23.60 3.14
CA VAL A 172 5.88 25.08 3.31
C VAL A 172 6.86 25.70 2.33
N GLY A 173 6.35 26.61 1.52
CA GLY A 173 7.13 27.30 0.49
C GLY A 173 7.25 26.53 -0.83
N GLY A 174 7.77 27.22 -1.84
CA GLY A 174 7.96 26.67 -3.18
C GLY A 174 6.65 26.40 -3.94
N ALA A 175 6.75 25.53 -4.94
CA ALA A 175 5.62 25.19 -5.81
C ALA A 175 4.58 24.27 -5.13
N SER A 176 4.96 23.60 -4.04
CA SER A 176 4.12 22.65 -3.28
C SER A 176 3.65 23.23 -1.94
N ASP A 177 3.64 24.55 -1.77
CA ASP A 177 3.21 25.19 -0.53
C ASP A 177 1.80 24.75 -0.11
N GLY A 178 1.66 24.32 1.15
CA GLY A 178 0.41 23.81 1.71
C GLY A 178 0.05 22.39 1.30
N ALA A 179 0.82 21.74 0.40
CA ALA A 179 0.56 20.36 0.00
C ALA A 179 0.69 19.39 1.18
N MET A 180 -0.19 18.42 1.22
CA MET A 180 -0.18 17.36 2.23
C MET A 180 1.09 16.50 2.07
N PHE A 181 1.70 16.15 3.20
CA PHE A 181 2.83 15.23 3.26
C PHE A 181 2.53 14.09 4.23
N ALA A 182 2.46 12.88 3.72
CA ALA A 182 2.22 11.65 4.46
C ALA A 182 3.49 10.78 4.44
N PRO A 183 4.38 10.89 5.45
CA PRO A 183 5.68 10.23 5.44
C PRO A 183 5.56 8.71 5.31
N LYS A 184 4.68 8.07 6.08
CA LYS A 184 4.49 6.60 6.04
C LYS A 184 4.00 6.11 4.68
N TYR A 185 3.16 6.88 4.01
CA TYR A 185 2.71 6.52 2.67
C TYR A 185 3.89 6.48 1.68
N VAL A 186 4.75 7.49 1.71
CA VAL A 186 5.94 7.57 0.87
C VAL A 186 6.93 6.46 1.21
N GLU A 187 7.21 6.24 2.50
CA GLU A 187 8.10 5.19 3.00
C GLU A 187 7.61 3.79 2.60
N ASN A 188 6.34 3.49 2.78
CA ASN A 188 5.74 2.21 2.41
C ASN A 188 5.79 1.98 0.89
N LYS A 189 5.54 3.01 0.09
CA LYS A 189 5.70 2.94 -1.38
C LYS A 189 7.13 2.56 -1.78
N LEU A 190 8.14 3.12 -1.13
CA LEU A 190 9.54 2.76 -1.35
C LEU A 190 9.83 1.32 -0.92
N LYS A 191 9.35 0.91 0.25
CA LYS A 191 9.58 -0.44 0.80
C LYS A 191 8.84 -1.56 0.05
N PHE A 192 7.92 -1.25 -0.84
CA PHE A 192 7.33 -2.25 -1.73
C PHE A 192 8.31 -2.74 -2.80
N PHE A 193 9.39 -2.03 -3.06
CA PHE A 193 10.45 -2.53 -3.94
C PHE A 193 11.37 -3.48 -3.19
N PRO A 194 11.68 -4.67 -3.76
CA PRO A 194 12.49 -5.68 -3.07
C PRO A 194 13.91 -5.23 -2.77
N PHE A 195 14.37 -4.15 -3.41
CA PHE A 195 15.72 -3.59 -3.24
C PHE A 195 15.85 -2.62 -2.06
N ILE A 196 14.72 -2.20 -1.49
CA ILE A 196 14.67 -1.23 -0.40
C ILE A 196 14.19 -1.93 0.87
N LYS A 197 15.07 -2.01 1.87
CA LYS A 197 14.77 -2.62 3.16
C LYS A 197 14.04 -1.66 4.08
N GLU A 198 14.55 -0.44 4.19
CA GLU A 198 13.96 0.63 4.98
C GLU A 198 14.06 1.97 4.27
N ALA A 199 13.11 2.83 4.53
CA ALA A 199 13.10 4.21 4.06
C ALA A 199 12.54 5.12 5.15
N VAL A 200 13.09 6.33 5.24
CA VAL A 200 12.58 7.41 6.09
C VAL A 200 12.39 8.63 5.22
N ALA A 201 11.15 9.11 5.13
CA ALA A 201 10.80 10.32 4.39
C ALA A 201 10.61 11.49 5.35
N PHE A 202 11.09 12.65 4.96
CA PHE A 202 10.93 13.89 5.72
C PHE A 202 10.68 15.07 4.80
N GLY A 203 9.76 15.94 5.19
CA GLY A 203 9.29 17.06 4.38
C GLY A 203 8.38 18.00 5.15
N ASP A 204 7.88 17.58 6.33
CA ASP A 204 7.01 18.45 7.12
C ASP A 204 7.67 19.79 7.44
N GLN A 205 6.93 20.88 7.22
CA GLN A 205 7.40 22.26 7.36
C GLN A 205 8.64 22.60 6.51
N ARG A 206 8.84 21.87 5.40
CA ARG A 206 9.93 22.08 4.44
C ARG A 206 9.38 22.29 3.03
N GLU A 207 10.20 22.89 2.17
CA GLU A 207 9.84 23.15 0.76
C GLU A 207 9.78 21.86 -0.08
N LYS A 208 10.53 20.82 0.32
CA LYS A 208 10.73 19.61 -0.49
C LYS A 208 10.76 18.36 0.39
N VAL A 209 10.28 17.27 -0.18
CA VAL A 209 10.42 15.94 0.40
C VAL A 209 11.78 15.37 0.06
N CYS A 210 12.44 14.80 1.07
CA CYS A 210 13.68 14.05 0.93
C CYS A 210 13.50 12.67 1.57
N ALA A 211 14.33 11.69 1.18
CA ALA A 211 14.31 10.36 1.75
C ALA A 211 15.71 9.82 2.07
N PHE A 212 15.86 9.15 3.20
CA PHE A 212 16.95 8.22 3.46
C PHE A 212 16.48 6.81 3.10
N VAL A 213 17.37 6.04 2.48
CA VAL A 213 17.06 4.70 1.99
C VAL A 213 18.16 3.73 2.42
N ASN A 214 17.76 2.64 3.08
CA ASN A 214 18.61 1.47 3.26
C ASN A 214 18.26 0.43 2.21
N ILE A 215 19.26 -0.07 1.50
CA ILE A 215 19.07 -1.16 0.54
C ILE A 215 18.88 -2.51 1.26
N ASP A 216 18.13 -3.40 0.65
CA ASP A 216 18.13 -4.80 1.05
C ASP A 216 19.41 -5.47 0.52
N PHE A 217 20.31 -5.83 1.45
CA PHE A 217 21.63 -6.34 1.10
C PHE A 217 21.58 -7.65 0.31
N GLU A 218 20.66 -8.53 0.65
CA GLU A 218 20.53 -9.83 -0.04
C GLU A 218 19.95 -9.63 -1.45
N ALA A 219 18.86 -8.88 -1.58
CA ALA A 219 18.20 -8.66 -2.86
C ALA A 219 19.08 -7.86 -3.83
N VAL A 220 19.75 -6.79 -3.34
CA VAL A 220 20.65 -5.98 -4.16
C VAL A 220 21.95 -6.74 -4.46
N GLY A 221 22.46 -7.56 -3.52
CA GLY A 221 23.59 -8.45 -3.75
C GLY A 221 23.31 -9.45 -4.88
N ASN A 222 22.20 -10.15 -4.81
CA ASN A 222 21.76 -11.07 -5.87
C ASN A 222 21.56 -10.35 -7.23
N TRP A 223 21.08 -9.11 -7.21
CA TRP A 223 20.95 -8.27 -8.40
C TRP A 223 22.30 -7.89 -8.99
N ALA A 224 23.30 -7.53 -8.14
CA ALA A 224 24.65 -7.20 -8.52
C ALA A 224 25.40 -8.41 -9.09
N GLU A 225 25.31 -9.57 -8.46
CA GLU A 225 25.92 -10.82 -8.92
C GLU A 225 25.45 -11.22 -10.33
N ARG A 226 24.16 -11.11 -10.60
CA ARG A 226 23.60 -11.39 -11.95
C ARG A 226 24.13 -10.43 -13.04
N ARG A 227 24.71 -9.29 -12.64
CA ARG A 227 25.33 -8.29 -13.53
C ARG A 227 26.83 -8.32 -13.51
N ASN A 228 27.43 -9.28 -12.79
CA ASN A 228 28.88 -9.36 -12.56
C ASN A 228 29.46 -8.08 -11.97
N LEU A 229 28.72 -7.42 -11.10
CA LEU A 229 29.15 -6.23 -10.37
C LEU A 229 29.82 -6.66 -9.06
N PRO A 230 31.15 -6.54 -8.91
CA PRO A 230 31.85 -6.97 -7.70
C PRO A 230 31.62 -5.96 -6.55
N TYR A 231 31.47 -6.48 -5.34
CA TYR A 231 31.39 -5.69 -4.10
C TYR A 231 32.00 -6.44 -2.91
N ALA A 232 32.50 -5.69 -1.94
CA ALA A 232 33.18 -6.25 -0.76
C ALA A 232 32.27 -6.34 0.48
N GLY A 233 31.09 -5.74 0.48
CA GLY A 233 30.13 -5.71 1.58
C GLY A 233 29.09 -4.62 1.42
N TYR A 234 28.26 -4.40 2.46
CA TYR A 234 27.13 -3.47 2.39
C TYR A 234 27.55 -2.05 1.98
N THR A 235 28.56 -1.48 2.66
CA THR A 235 29.02 -0.11 2.40
C THR A 235 29.51 0.09 0.97
N ASP A 236 30.26 -0.88 0.45
CA ASP A 236 30.75 -0.84 -0.93
C ASP A 236 29.59 -1.00 -1.92
N LEU A 237 28.69 -1.95 -1.69
CA LEU A 237 27.52 -2.16 -2.54
C LEU A 237 26.60 -0.93 -2.57
N ALA A 238 26.29 -0.34 -1.42
CA ALA A 238 25.44 0.84 -1.29
C ALA A 238 26.04 2.11 -1.93
N SER A 239 27.37 2.15 -2.15
CA SER A 239 28.07 3.27 -2.77
C SER A 239 28.22 3.16 -4.30
N LYS A 240 27.88 2.00 -4.88
CA LYS A 240 27.99 1.79 -6.33
C LYS A 240 27.04 2.68 -7.12
N ALA A 241 27.52 3.25 -8.21
CA ALA A 241 26.72 4.10 -9.08
C ALA A 241 25.50 3.35 -9.66
N GLU A 242 25.67 2.09 -9.98
CA GLU A 242 24.62 1.21 -10.51
C GLU A 242 23.51 0.96 -9.46
N VAL A 243 23.88 0.87 -8.18
CA VAL A 243 22.91 0.72 -7.08
C VAL A 243 22.19 2.04 -6.82
N LEU A 244 22.87 3.18 -6.93
CA LEU A 244 22.24 4.49 -6.86
C LEU A 244 21.19 4.65 -7.98
N GLU A 245 21.50 4.18 -9.19
CA GLU A 245 20.57 4.23 -10.31
C GLU A 245 19.37 3.28 -10.09
N LEU A 246 19.60 2.07 -9.57
CA LEU A 246 18.53 1.14 -9.20
C LEU A 246 17.56 1.77 -8.18
N VAL A 247 18.07 2.44 -7.16
CA VAL A 247 17.24 3.14 -6.16
C VAL A 247 16.54 4.34 -6.79
N ARG A 248 17.20 5.06 -7.71
CA ARG A 248 16.60 6.17 -8.46
C ARG A 248 15.38 5.71 -9.25
N GLU A 249 15.48 4.59 -9.97
CA GLU A 249 14.35 4.00 -10.69
C GLU A 249 13.16 3.69 -9.76
N CYS A 250 13.43 3.22 -8.54
CA CYS A 250 12.39 2.99 -7.53
C CYS A 250 11.73 4.31 -7.11
N VAL A 251 12.53 5.34 -6.82
CA VAL A 251 12.05 6.67 -6.45
C VAL A 251 11.21 7.30 -7.57
N GLU A 252 11.64 7.19 -8.83
CA GLU A 252 10.90 7.72 -9.97
C GLU A 252 9.53 7.05 -10.15
N LYS A 253 9.45 5.74 -9.92
CA LYS A 253 8.17 5.01 -9.93
C LYS A 253 7.25 5.47 -8.79
N VAL A 254 7.78 5.66 -7.58
CA VAL A 254 7.02 6.22 -6.45
C VAL A 254 6.53 7.63 -6.79
N ASN A 255 7.38 8.48 -7.36
CA ASN A 255 7.01 9.83 -7.75
C ASN A 255 5.93 9.86 -8.83
N ALA A 256 5.98 8.94 -9.80
CA ALA A 256 4.94 8.78 -10.80
C ALA A 256 3.59 8.41 -10.18
N ASP A 257 3.58 7.48 -9.22
CA ASP A 257 2.38 7.10 -8.47
C ASP A 257 1.83 8.28 -7.63
N LEU A 258 2.71 9.01 -6.94
CA LEU A 258 2.31 10.18 -6.14
C LEU A 258 1.72 11.29 -7.01
N SER A 259 2.30 11.52 -8.19
CA SER A 259 1.83 12.57 -9.12
C SER A 259 0.45 12.26 -9.73
N ALA A 260 0.07 11.00 -9.80
CA ALA A 260 -1.23 10.57 -10.30
C ALA A 260 -2.39 10.88 -9.33
N ASP A 261 -2.09 11.18 -8.07
CA ASP A 261 -3.07 11.49 -7.03
C ASP A 261 -2.97 12.97 -6.63
N ALA A 262 -4.06 13.73 -6.87
CA ALA A 262 -4.07 15.17 -6.64
C ALA A 262 -3.76 15.57 -5.18
N MET A 263 -4.11 14.71 -4.19
CA MET A 263 -3.86 14.98 -2.78
C MET A 263 -2.39 14.77 -2.40
N LEU A 264 -1.67 13.93 -3.14
CA LEU A 264 -0.30 13.51 -2.84
C LEU A 264 0.73 14.04 -3.84
N ALA A 265 0.27 14.71 -4.90
CA ALA A 265 1.14 15.21 -5.98
C ALA A 265 2.27 16.12 -5.49
N GLY A 266 2.08 16.84 -4.38
CA GLY A 266 3.11 17.65 -3.75
C GLY A 266 4.18 16.87 -2.98
N SER A 267 3.90 15.61 -2.64
CA SER A 267 4.76 14.76 -1.77
C SER A 267 5.87 14.02 -2.53
N GLN A 268 6.15 14.37 -3.78
CA GLN A 268 7.19 13.72 -4.58
C GLN A 268 8.58 13.92 -3.96
N ILE A 269 9.36 12.85 -3.94
CA ILE A 269 10.72 12.85 -3.40
C ILE A 269 11.64 13.62 -4.35
N SER A 270 12.14 14.76 -3.89
CA SER A 270 13.05 15.62 -4.66
C SER A 270 14.52 15.17 -4.57
N ARG A 271 14.90 14.58 -3.43
CA ARG A 271 16.26 14.09 -3.17
C ARG A 271 16.20 12.85 -2.30
N PHE A 272 17.12 11.94 -2.53
CA PHE A 272 17.33 10.78 -1.64
C PHE A 272 18.82 10.56 -1.36
N LEU A 273 19.08 9.88 -0.27
CA LEU A 273 20.41 9.43 0.10
C LEU A 273 20.36 7.94 0.45
N VAL A 274 21.17 7.14 -0.22
CA VAL A 274 21.39 5.74 0.16
C VAL A 274 22.36 5.72 1.34
N LEU A 275 21.92 5.13 2.45
CA LEU A 275 22.73 5.03 3.64
C LEU A 275 23.80 3.93 3.49
N HIS A 276 25.03 4.23 3.89
CA HIS A 276 26.16 3.32 3.78
C HIS A 276 26.32 2.39 4.99
N LYS A 277 25.38 2.46 5.94
CA LYS A 277 25.28 1.56 7.10
C LYS A 277 23.89 0.99 7.18
N GLU A 278 23.81 -0.27 7.53
CA GLU A 278 22.56 -0.99 7.79
C GLU A 278 21.90 -0.51 9.10
#